data_5b18ea7d741410f9a88944a0eb1c4e8f
#
_entry.id   5b18ea7d741410f9a88944a0eb1c4e8f
#
_cell.length_a   1.000
_cell.length_b   1.000
_cell.length_c   1.000
_cell.angle_alpha   90.00
_cell.angle_beta   90.00
_cell.angle_gamma   90.00
#
_symmetry.space_group_name_H-M   'P 1'
#
loop_
_entity.id
_entity.type
_entity.pdbx_description
1 polymer ?
#
loop_
_entity_poly.entity_id
_entity_poly.type
_entity_poly.pdbx_seq_one_letter_code
_entity_poly.pdbx_strand_id
1 'polypeptide(L)'
;AQGLGADVTILEVDLERMRFLDITLHTAHTLYSSEAHLMDLLPDVDLLIGAVLVPGAKAPKLINREMLARMRPGSVLVDIAIDQGGCAETSRATTHQMPVYVEEGVTHYCVANMPGAYARTATQALTNVTYRYVETLADLGLAEACHRQPSLLGGINVMGGRVTHKAVAE
;
A
#
# COMPACT_ATOMS: atom_id res chain seq x y z
N ALA A 1 6.93 12.96 -1.02
CA ALA A 1 6.19 14.19 -1.37
C ALA A 1 6.66 15.35 -0.47
N GLN A 2 6.54 15.26 0.86
CA GLN A 2 6.94 16.30 1.81
C GLN A 2 8.38 16.82 1.59
N GLY A 3 9.35 15.91 1.46
CA GLY A 3 10.75 16.26 1.20
C GLY A 3 11.01 16.99 -0.14
N LEU A 4 10.01 17.03 -1.01
CA LEU A 4 10.00 17.79 -2.27
C LEU A 4 9.18 19.09 -2.15
N GLY A 5 8.72 19.44 -0.95
CA GLY A 5 7.97 20.66 -0.68
C GLY A 5 6.46 20.58 -0.91
N ALA A 6 5.91 19.37 -1.06
CA ALA A 6 4.46 19.20 -1.15
C ALA A 6 3.80 19.44 0.23
N ASP A 7 2.63 20.06 0.23
CA ASP A 7 1.69 20.03 1.36
C ASP A 7 1.05 18.63 1.41
N VAL A 8 1.18 17.94 2.53
CA VAL A 8 0.81 16.52 2.64
C VAL A 8 -0.17 16.31 3.77
N THR A 9 -1.33 15.75 3.44
CA THR A 9 -2.28 15.22 4.43
C THR A 9 -2.28 13.70 4.37
N ILE A 10 -2.13 13.05 5.51
CA ILE A 10 -2.12 11.58 5.66
C ILE A 10 -3.40 11.15 6.36
N LEU A 11 -4.14 10.25 5.72
CA LEU A 11 -5.33 9.62 6.30
C LEU A 11 -4.93 8.23 6.85
N GLU A 12 -5.19 8.01 8.14
CA GLU A 12 -4.86 6.79 8.85
C GLU A 12 -6.00 6.43 9.82
N VAL A 13 -6.18 5.16 10.13
CA VAL A 13 -7.16 4.65 11.12
C VAL A 13 -6.52 4.27 12.45
N ASP A 14 -5.24 3.97 12.46
CA ASP A 14 -4.46 3.61 13.64
C ASP A 14 -3.94 4.88 14.34
N LEU A 15 -4.46 5.16 15.52
CA LEU A 15 -4.11 6.36 16.30
C LEU A 15 -2.66 6.37 16.78
N GLU A 16 -2.07 5.20 17.08
CA GLU A 16 -0.66 5.11 17.45
C GLU A 16 0.23 5.41 16.26
N ARG A 17 -0.15 4.92 15.07
CA ARG A 17 0.51 5.26 13.82
C ARG A 17 0.40 6.75 13.52
N MET A 18 -0.76 7.36 13.72
CA MET A 18 -0.95 8.81 13.56
C MET A 18 0.01 9.60 14.47
N ARG A 19 0.09 9.27 15.76
CA ARG A 19 1.05 9.91 16.69
C ARG A 19 2.49 9.78 16.22
N PHE A 20 2.88 8.60 15.77
CA PHE A 20 4.22 8.38 15.22
C PHE A 20 4.49 9.28 14.01
N LEU A 21 3.52 9.40 13.11
CA LEU A 21 3.62 10.25 11.92
C LEU A 21 3.72 11.73 12.29
N ASP A 22 2.91 12.23 13.23
CA ASP A 22 2.97 13.62 13.71
C ASP A 22 4.34 13.98 14.30
N ILE A 23 4.94 13.06 15.06
CA ILE A 23 6.26 13.27 15.64
C ILE A 23 7.35 13.20 14.57
N THR A 24 7.20 12.34 13.57
CA THR A 24 8.26 12.07 12.59
C THR A 24 8.19 13.03 11.40
N LEU A 25 6.99 13.43 10.99
CA LEU A 25 6.72 14.25 9.80
C LEU A 25 6.11 15.60 10.21
N HIS A 26 6.93 16.48 10.77
CA HIS A 26 6.51 17.75 11.41
C HIS A 26 5.71 18.70 10.53
N THR A 27 5.73 18.56 9.20
CA THR A 27 5.01 19.43 8.26
C THR A 27 3.90 18.70 7.51
N ALA A 28 3.65 17.43 7.81
CA ALA A 28 2.49 16.72 7.29
C ALA A 28 1.32 16.85 8.27
N HIS A 29 0.11 16.95 7.72
CA HIS A 29 -1.12 16.91 8.50
C HIS A 29 -1.61 15.47 8.61
N THR A 30 -2.05 15.04 9.77
CA THR A 30 -2.69 13.73 9.94
C THR A 30 -4.17 13.91 10.25
N LEU A 31 -5.01 13.09 9.63
CA LEU A 31 -6.44 13.04 9.87
C LEU A 31 -6.89 11.59 10.00
N TYR A 32 -7.92 11.36 10.81
CA TYR A 32 -8.55 10.05 10.86
C TYR A 32 -9.23 9.74 9.53
N SER A 33 -8.94 8.55 8.97
CA SER A 33 -9.50 8.13 7.69
C SER A 33 -11.00 7.89 7.80
N SER A 34 -11.77 8.73 7.14
CA SER A 34 -13.23 8.62 7.04
C SER A 34 -13.69 9.09 5.66
N GLU A 35 -14.87 8.63 5.26
CA GLU A 35 -15.49 9.06 4.01
C GLU A 35 -15.71 10.58 3.97
N ALA A 36 -16.14 11.17 5.09
CA ALA A 36 -16.36 12.60 5.20
C ALA A 36 -15.06 13.39 4.95
N HIS A 37 -13.95 13.01 5.59
CA HIS A 37 -12.67 13.68 5.38
C HIS A 37 -12.15 13.51 3.95
N LEU A 38 -12.35 12.33 3.33
CA LEU A 38 -12.03 12.15 1.92
C LEU A 38 -12.84 13.10 1.02
N MET A 39 -14.15 13.18 1.23
CA MET A 39 -15.03 14.05 0.45
C MET A 39 -14.69 15.54 0.59
N ASP A 40 -14.22 15.97 1.75
CA ASP A 40 -13.83 17.35 2.02
C ASP A 40 -12.47 17.70 1.39
N LEU A 41 -11.53 16.76 1.38
CA LEU A 41 -10.17 17.00 0.89
C LEU A 41 -10.04 16.91 -0.64
N LEU A 42 -10.73 15.96 -1.27
CA LEU A 42 -10.53 15.61 -2.68
C LEU A 42 -10.63 16.79 -3.67
N PRO A 43 -11.50 17.80 -3.47
CA PRO A 43 -11.56 18.97 -4.37
C PRO A 43 -10.26 19.78 -4.46
N ASP A 44 -9.42 19.72 -3.44
CA ASP A 44 -8.18 20.50 -3.36
C ASP A 44 -6.91 19.68 -3.54
N VAL A 45 -7.06 18.36 -3.81
CA VAL A 45 -5.94 17.44 -3.96
C VAL A 45 -5.45 17.39 -5.41
N ASP A 46 -4.16 17.68 -5.63
CA ASP A 46 -3.51 17.54 -6.93
C ASP A 46 -2.98 16.11 -7.13
N LEU A 47 -2.54 15.45 -6.04
CA LEU A 47 -1.97 14.10 -6.05
C LEU A 47 -2.57 13.26 -4.93
N LEU A 48 -3.36 12.26 -5.28
CA LEU A 48 -3.88 11.25 -4.37
C LEU A 48 -3.02 9.99 -4.43
N ILE A 49 -2.52 9.53 -3.28
CA ILE A 49 -1.73 8.30 -3.18
C ILE A 49 -2.50 7.25 -2.39
N GLY A 50 -2.90 6.19 -3.05
CA GLY A 50 -3.54 5.02 -2.44
C GLY A 50 -2.49 4.03 -1.95
N ALA A 51 -2.34 3.88 -0.63
CA ALA A 51 -1.32 3.03 -0.02
C ALA A 51 -1.89 2.11 1.07
N VAL A 52 -3.18 1.81 0.99
CA VAL A 52 -3.83 0.89 1.94
C VAL A 52 -3.30 -0.53 1.77
N LEU A 53 -3.00 -1.17 2.89
CA LEU A 53 -2.52 -2.56 2.92
C LEU A 53 -3.36 -3.37 3.91
N VAL A 54 -3.96 -4.45 3.44
CA VAL A 54 -4.59 -5.48 4.28
C VAL A 54 -3.82 -6.79 4.07
N PRO A 55 -3.08 -7.27 5.09
CA PRO A 55 -2.26 -8.47 4.95
C PRO A 55 -3.08 -9.68 4.49
N GLY A 56 -2.67 -10.27 3.36
CA GLY A 56 -3.30 -11.49 2.80
C GLY A 56 -4.68 -11.31 2.17
N ALA A 57 -5.23 -10.10 2.11
CA ALA A 57 -6.56 -9.82 1.56
C ALA A 57 -6.49 -8.77 0.43
N LYS A 58 -7.61 -8.60 -0.27
CA LYS A 58 -7.76 -7.52 -1.25
C LYS A 58 -7.83 -6.17 -0.54
N ALA A 59 -7.29 -5.14 -1.16
CA ALA A 59 -7.42 -3.76 -0.69
C ALA A 59 -8.91 -3.35 -0.68
N PRO A 60 -9.39 -2.67 0.37
CA PRO A 60 -10.73 -2.10 0.37
C PRO A 60 -10.82 -0.97 -0.66
N LYS A 61 -11.99 -0.82 -1.28
CA LYS A 61 -12.28 0.29 -2.17
C LYS A 61 -12.64 1.53 -1.35
N LEU A 62 -11.65 2.34 -1.03
CA LEU A 62 -11.81 3.56 -0.24
C LEU A 62 -12.31 4.74 -1.06
N ILE A 63 -11.98 4.77 -2.36
CA ILE A 63 -12.32 5.85 -3.29
C ILE A 63 -13.32 5.31 -4.29
N ASN A 64 -14.55 5.78 -4.19
CA ASN A 64 -15.58 5.49 -5.18
C ASN A 64 -15.52 6.47 -6.37
N ARG A 65 -16.31 6.22 -7.40
CA ARG A 65 -16.33 7.03 -8.63
C ARG A 65 -16.82 8.46 -8.36
N GLU A 66 -17.79 8.65 -7.48
CA GLU A 66 -18.31 9.97 -7.11
C GLU A 66 -17.24 10.82 -6.40
N MET A 67 -16.50 10.23 -5.47
CA MET A 67 -15.36 10.87 -4.80
C MET A 67 -14.30 11.30 -5.82
N LEU A 68 -13.95 10.40 -6.76
CA LEU A 68 -12.94 10.69 -7.76
C LEU A 68 -13.36 11.86 -8.67
N ALA A 69 -14.64 11.93 -9.05
CA ALA A 69 -15.19 13.02 -9.87
C ALA A 69 -15.14 14.40 -9.17
N ARG A 70 -14.88 14.45 -7.86
CA ARG A 70 -14.65 15.71 -7.13
C ARG A 70 -13.24 16.26 -7.28
N MET A 71 -12.29 15.43 -7.67
CA MET A 71 -10.92 15.89 -7.92
C MET A 71 -10.89 16.81 -9.14
N ARG A 72 -9.93 17.75 -9.12
CA ARG A 72 -9.75 18.67 -10.25
C ARG A 72 -9.34 17.89 -11.50
N PRO A 73 -9.88 18.21 -12.70
CA PRO A 73 -9.39 17.65 -13.95
C PRO A 73 -7.87 17.86 -14.10
N GLY A 74 -7.17 16.79 -14.44
CA GLY A 74 -5.70 16.79 -14.56
C GLY A 74 -4.95 16.42 -13.27
N SER A 75 -5.64 16.25 -12.15
CA SER A 75 -5.04 15.67 -10.95
C SER A 75 -4.64 14.21 -11.17
N VAL A 76 -3.85 13.66 -10.26
CA VAL A 76 -3.25 12.33 -10.41
C VAL A 76 -3.63 11.42 -9.26
N LEU A 77 -4.02 10.20 -9.56
CA LEU A 77 -4.13 9.08 -8.62
C LEU A 77 -2.97 8.11 -8.85
N VAL A 78 -2.15 7.89 -7.82
CA VAL A 78 -1.15 6.81 -7.77
C VAL A 78 -1.66 5.74 -6.83
N ASP A 79 -2.05 4.59 -7.34
CA ASP A 79 -2.56 3.48 -6.54
C ASP A 79 -1.47 2.44 -6.30
N ILE A 80 -0.78 2.56 -5.16
CA ILE A 80 0.27 1.61 -4.75
C ILE A 80 -0.35 0.26 -4.32
N ALA A 81 -1.61 0.28 -3.88
CA ALA A 81 -2.36 -0.92 -3.50
C ALA A 81 -2.82 -1.76 -4.70
N ILE A 82 -2.40 -1.41 -5.92
CA ILE A 82 -2.88 -2.06 -7.16
C ILE A 82 -2.60 -3.56 -7.18
N ASP A 83 -1.48 -4.02 -6.62
CA ASP A 83 -1.14 -5.45 -6.53
C ASP A 83 -2.15 -6.24 -5.67
N GLN A 84 -2.91 -5.56 -4.80
CA GLN A 84 -4.01 -6.10 -4.00
C GLN A 84 -5.40 -5.73 -4.57
N GLY A 85 -5.48 -5.34 -5.83
CA GLY A 85 -6.70 -4.97 -6.53
C GLY A 85 -7.01 -3.47 -6.54
N GLY A 86 -6.18 -2.64 -5.90
CA GLY A 86 -6.31 -1.19 -5.85
C GLY A 86 -7.37 -0.69 -4.86
N CYS A 87 -7.19 0.54 -4.37
CA CYS A 87 -8.05 1.18 -3.38
C CYS A 87 -9.14 2.09 -3.99
N ALA A 88 -9.10 2.38 -5.29
CA ALA A 88 -10.18 3.08 -5.97
C ALA A 88 -11.03 2.11 -6.82
N GLU A 89 -12.32 2.41 -6.97
CA GLU A 89 -13.22 1.64 -7.84
C GLU A 89 -12.74 1.62 -9.29
N THR A 90 -12.18 2.74 -9.73
CA THR A 90 -11.66 2.94 -11.09
C THR A 90 -10.26 2.35 -11.29
N SER A 91 -9.59 1.86 -10.25
CA SER A 91 -8.25 1.31 -10.34
C SER A 91 -8.24 0.00 -11.11
N ARG A 92 -7.40 -0.05 -12.14
CA ARG A 92 -7.07 -1.25 -12.91
C ARG A 92 -5.58 -1.32 -13.16
N ALA A 93 -5.01 -2.52 -13.05
CA ALA A 93 -3.58 -2.72 -13.23
C ALA A 93 -3.10 -2.27 -14.62
N THR A 94 -2.00 -1.55 -14.65
CA THR A 94 -1.29 -1.12 -15.85
C THR A 94 0.12 -1.69 -15.88
N THR A 95 0.86 -1.44 -16.95
CA THR A 95 2.22 -1.92 -17.13
C THR A 95 3.19 -0.74 -17.26
N HIS A 96 4.49 -1.00 -17.08
CA HIS A 96 5.52 0.04 -17.29
C HIS A 96 5.56 0.58 -18.72
N GLN A 97 5.06 -0.18 -19.72
CA GLN A 97 4.98 0.27 -21.13
C GLN A 97 3.77 1.17 -21.38
N MET A 98 2.66 0.93 -20.69
CA MET A 98 1.44 1.73 -20.77
C MET A 98 1.00 2.09 -19.33
N PRO A 99 1.70 3.04 -18.68
CA PRO A 99 1.61 3.21 -17.22
C PRO A 99 0.38 3.97 -16.76
N VAL A 100 -0.24 4.77 -17.62
CA VAL A 100 -1.32 5.69 -17.23
C VAL A 100 -2.57 5.53 -18.09
N TYR A 101 -3.70 5.91 -17.51
CA TYR A 101 -4.97 6.14 -18.21
C TYR A 101 -5.73 7.27 -17.50
N VAL A 102 -6.76 7.79 -18.12
CA VAL A 102 -7.62 8.83 -17.53
C VAL A 102 -9.01 8.27 -17.28
N GLU A 103 -9.54 8.53 -16.10
CA GLU A 103 -10.91 8.20 -15.69
C GLU A 103 -11.44 9.35 -14.82
N GLU A 104 -12.68 9.82 -15.06
CA GLU A 104 -13.28 10.99 -14.39
C GLU A 104 -12.40 12.26 -14.43
N GLY A 105 -11.60 12.44 -15.49
CA GLY A 105 -10.68 13.56 -15.63
C GLY A 105 -9.39 13.45 -14.80
N VAL A 106 -9.23 12.37 -14.03
CA VAL A 106 -8.05 12.10 -13.17
C VAL A 106 -7.12 11.12 -13.86
N THR A 107 -5.84 11.45 -13.90
CA THR A 107 -4.81 10.56 -14.45
C THR A 107 -4.48 9.46 -13.42
N HIS A 108 -4.67 8.21 -13.80
CA HIS A 108 -4.36 7.05 -12.97
C HIS A 108 -2.99 6.47 -13.31
N TYR A 109 -2.15 6.28 -12.30
CA TYR A 109 -0.92 5.52 -12.37
C TYR A 109 -1.07 4.29 -11.47
N CYS A 110 -1.34 3.14 -12.06
CA CYS A 110 -1.66 1.89 -11.37
C CYS A 110 -0.76 0.74 -11.87
N VAL A 111 0.54 1.01 -12.00
CA VAL A 111 1.49 0.04 -12.53
C VAL A 111 1.70 -1.09 -11.53
N ALA A 112 1.38 -2.31 -11.92
CA ALA A 112 1.71 -3.49 -11.14
C ALA A 112 3.24 -3.62 -10.98
N ASN A 113 3.69 -3.98 -9.78
CA ASN A 113 5.12 -4.06 -9.47
C ASN A 113 5.87 -2.74 -9.77
N MET A 114 5.39 -1.62 -9.24
CA MET A 114 6.08 -0.32 -9.34
C MET A 114 7.58 -0.40 -8.99
N PRO A 115 8.03 -1.16 -7.96
CA PRO A 115 9.45 -1.30 -7.65
C PRO A 115 10.30 -1.87 -8.77
N GLY A 116 9.69 -2.56 -9.74
CA GLY A 116 10.40 -3.09 -10.91
C GLY A 116 11.07 -2.04 -11.79
N ALA A 117 10.59 -0.78 -11.75
CA ALA A 117 11.24 0.36 -12.42
C ALA A 117 12.60 0.72 -11.79
N TYR A 118 12.81 0.36 -10.53
CA TYR A 118 14.04 0.63 -9.77
C TYR A 118 14.61 -0.67 -9.18
N ALA A 119 14.70 -1.71 -10.00
CA ALA A 119 14.95 -3.09 -9.61
C ALA A 119 16.16 -3.27 -8.68
N ARG A 120 17.28 -2.59 -8.93
CA ARG A 120 18.49 -2.69 -8.09
C ARG A 120 18.20 -2.22 -6.65
N THR A 121 17.64 -1.02 -6.50
CA THR A 121 17.34 -0.43 -5.17
C THR A 121 16.26 -1.25 -4.45
N ALA A 122 15.22 -1.64 -5.16
CA ALA A 122 14.12 -2.42 -4.61
C ALA A 122 14.61 -3.81 -4.13
N THR A 123 15.44 -4.49 -4.92
CA THR A 123 16.02 -5.79 -4.54
C THR A 123 16.92 -5.68 -3.31
N GLN A 124 17.79 -4.66 -3.27
CA GLN A 124 18.65 -4.44 -2.09
C GLN A 124 17.82 -4.16 -0.83
N ALA A 125 16.82 -3.29 -0.92
CA ALA A 125 15.95 -2.98 0.21
C ALA A 125 15.19 -4.21 0.71
N LEU A 126 14.61 -5.01 -0.20
CA LEU A 126 13.87 -6.21 0.14
C LEU A 126 14.80 -7.29 0.75
N THR A 127 15.96 -7.55 0.14
CA THR A 127 16.90 -8.53 0.66
C THR A 127 17.43 -8.17 2.04
N ASN A 128 17.71 -6.90 2.30
CA ASN A 128 18.20 -6.46 3.60
C ASN A 128 17.24 -6.79 4.76
N VAL A 129 15.94 -6.81 4.50
CA VAL A 129 14.94 -7.12 5.55
C VAL A 129 14.51 -8.59 5.56
N THR A 130 14.62 -9.31 4.42
CA THR A 130 14.15 -10.70 4.31
C THR A 130 15.24 -11.73 4.53
N TYR A 131 16.51 -11.41 4.25
CA TYR A 131 17.65 -12.35 4.31
C TYR A 131 17.73 -13.09 5.66
N ARG A 132 17.61 -12.37 6.78
CA ARG A 132 17.63 -12.95 8.14
C ARG A 132 16.61 -14.07 8.36
N TYR A 133 15.43 -13.96 7.73
CA TYR A 133 14.39 -14.99 7.84
C TYR A 133 14.74 -16.23 7.01
N VAL A 134 15.30 -16.01 5.80
CA VAL A 134 15.77 -17.10 4.92
C VAL A 134 16.91 -17.86 5.60
N GLU A 135 17.89 -17.16 6.14
CA GLU A 135 19.03 -17.73 6.88
C GLU A 135 18.54 -18.55 8.09
N THR A 136 17.66 -17.97 8.92
CA THR A 136 17.09 -18.66 10.09
C THR A 136 16.34 -19.95 9.70
N LEU A 137 15.56 -19.91 8.61
CA LEU A 137 14.84 -21.07 8.11
C LEU A 137 15.80 -22.13 7.56
N ALA A 138 16.87 -21.74 6.86
CA ALA A 138 17.86 -22.65 6.32
C ALA A 138 18.66 -23.36 7.41
N ASP A 139 19.05 -22.64 8.46
CA ASP A 139 19.87 -23.17 9.54
C ASP A 139 19.08 -24.05 10.52
N LEU A 140 17.85 -23.68 10.83
CA LEU A 140 17.09 -24.28 11.94
C LEU A 140 15.93 -25.16 11.47
N GLY A 141 15.52 -25.06 10.23
CA GLY A 141 14.26 -25.64 9.74
C GLY A 141 13.03 -24.90 10.29
N LEU A 142 11.86 -25.23 9.75
CA LEU A 142 10.62 -24.46 10.00
C LEU A 142 10.22 -24.40 11.48
N ALA A 143 10.22 -25.54 12.17
CA ALA A 143 9.69 -25.61 13.55
C ALA A 143 10.51 -24.75 14.53
N GLU A 144 11.83 -24.92 14.53
CA GLU A 144 12.71 -24.18 15.42
C GLU A 144 12.82 -22.69 15.01
N ALA A 145 12.80 -22.39 13.71
CA ALA A 145 12.75 -21.02 13.21
C ALA A 145 11.50 -20.28 13.70
N CYS A 146 10.33 -20.91 13.63
CA CYS A 146 9.08 -20.33 14.14
C CYS A 146 9.08 -20.17 15.67
N HIS A 147 9.75 -21.08 16.40
CA HIS A 147 9.89 -20.94 17.84
C HIS A 147 10.75 -19.71 18.21
N ARG A 148 11.86 -19.49 17.52
CA ARG A 148 12.75 -18.33 17.72
C ARG A 148 12.22 -17.02 17.18
N GLN A 149 11.48 -17.09 16.07
CA GLN A 149 10.89 -15.92 15.41
C GLN A 149 9.40 -16.17 15.14
N PRO A 150 8.52 -15.91 16.13
CA PRO A 150 7.08 -16.17 16.01
C PRO A 150 6.40 -15.45 14.83
N SER A 151 6.98 -14.34 14.33
CA SER A 151 6.50 -13.64 13.14
C SER A 151 6.48 -14.52 11.88
N LEU A 152 7.31 -15.57 11.81
CA LEU A 152 7.31 -16.53 10.71
C LEU A 152 6.00 -17.34 10.62
N LEU A 153 5.30 -17.52 11.76
CA LEU A 153 4.00 -18.23 11.77
C LEU A 153 2.97 -17.54 10.86
N GLY A 154 2.96 -16.20 10.85
CA GLY A 154 2.10 -15.42 9.96
C GLY A 154 2.43 -15.57 8.46
N GLY A 155 3.61 -16.07 8.13
CA GLY A 155 4.03 -16.33 6.76
C GLY A 155 3.71 -17.74 6.24
N ILE A 156 3.22 -18.65 7.10
CA ILE A 156 2.89 -20.02 6.71
C ILE A 156 1.51 -20.05 6.07
N ASN A 157 1.46 -19.96 4.76
CA ASN A 157 0.20 -19.97 4.01
C ASN A 157 -0.31 -21.37 3.70
N VAL A 158 0.61 -22.29 3.42
CA VAL A 158 0.30 -23.70 3.11
C VAL A 158 1.33 -24.60 3.80
N MET A 159 0.86 -25.65 4.48
CA MET A 159 1.72 -26.67 5.11
C MET A 159 1.07 -28.04 5.01
N GLY A 160 1.86 -29.05 4.59
CA GLY A 160 1.35 -30.43 4.45
C GLY A 160 0.17 -30.54 3.48
N GLY A 161 0.12 -29.74 2.42
CA GLY A 161 -0.99 -29.73 1.45
C GLY A 161 -2.28 -29.07 1.93
N ARG A 162 -2.25 -28.39 3.09
CA ARG A 162 -3.40 -27.69 3.65
C ARG A 162 -3.11 -26.19 3.74
N VAL A 163 -4.12 -25.36 3.41
CA VAL A 163 -4.07 -23.92 3.64
C VAL A 163 -4.14 -23.66 5.15
N THR A 164 -3.19 -22.92 5.67
CA THR A 164 -3.04 -22.62 7.11
C THR A 164 -3.32 -21.16 7.45
N HIS A 165 -3.31 -20.26 6.45
CA HIS A 165 -3.57 -18.84 6.64
C HIS A 165 -5.02 -18.51 6.27
N LYS A 166 -5.77 -17.90 7.21
CA LYS A 166 -7.21 -17.63 7.05
C LYS A 166 -7.52 -16.80 5.80
N ALA A 167 -6.82 -15.71 5.57
CA ALA A 167 -7.05 -14.82 4.42
C ALA A 167 -6.68 -15.46 3.06
N VAL A 168 -5.95 -16.57 3.04
CA VAL A 168 -5.66 -17.36 1.83
C VAL A 168 -6.71 -18.43 1.59
N ALA A 169 -7.47 -18.80 2.64
CA ALA A 169 -8.55 -19.81 2.58
C ALA A 169 -9.88 -19.22 2.11
N GLU A 170 -10.07 -17.88 2.19
CA GLU A 170 -11.24 -17.13 1.73
C GLU A 170 -11.08 -16.73 0.25
#